data_0c33379c1254ded116262837ba2b0a3d
#
_entry.id   0c33379c1254ded116262837ba2b0a3d
#
_cell.length_a   1.000
_cell.length_b   1.000
_cell.length_c   1.000
_cell.angle_alpha   90.00
_cell.angle_beta   90.00
_cell.angle_gamma   90.00
#
_symmetry.space_group_name_H-M   'P 1'
#
loop_
_entity.id
_entity.type
_entity.pdbx_description
1 polymer ?
#
loop_
_entity_poly.entity_id
_entity_poly.type
_entity_poly.pdbx_seq_one_letter_code
_entity_poly.pdbx_strand_id
1 'polypeptide(L)'
;MSKPLRLILFDVDGTLADSQGAITGAMAEAFEGAGLNVPPREAILSIVGLSLPLAMRELAPNHDDATIEALVEGYKSSYMLSRQAAGAAHSPLYPGAREALAQLHEVPEYLLGVATGKSQRGLDALIDAHGLNCFVTRQVADHHPSKPHPSMILTAMAETGADPDSTVMIGDTRFDIEMGRAAGVTTIAVPWGYHDAATLGADYLIRDFAELRPLLAEIWKE
;
A
#
# COMPACT_ATOMS: atom_id res chain seq x y z
N MET A 1 -25.98 17.23 16.27
CA MET A 1 -25.72 15.92 15.65
C MET A 1 -24.20 15.82 15.55
N SER A 2 -23.61 14.69 15.94
CA SER A 2 -22.18 14.45 15.69
C SER A 2 -21.92 14.41 14.18
N LYS A 3 -20.80 14.97 13.74
CA LYS A 3 -20.39 14.81 12.34
C LYS A 3 -20.14 13.32 12.04
N PRO A 4 -20.39 12.83 10.81
CA PRO A 4 -20.08 11.45 10.45
C PRO A 4 -18.57 11.21 10.49
N LEU A 5 -18.17 10.01 10.90
CA LEU A 5 -16.78 9.56 10.81
C LEU A 5 -16.37 9.42 9.34
N ARG A 6 -15.13 9.73 9.03
CA ARG A 6 -14.53 9.67 7.70
C ARG A 6 -13.32 8.76 7.73
N LEU A 7 -13.32 7.71 6.94
CA LEU A 7 -12.22 6.76 6.87
C LEU A 7 -11.32 7.05 5.66
N ILE A 8 -10.04 7.26 5.94
CA ILE A 8 -9.03 7.56 4.93
C ILE A 8 -8.04 6.40 4.93
N LEU A 9 -8.10 5.55 3.91
CA LEU A 9 -7.24 4.39 3.75
C LEU A 9 -6.11 4.68 2.78
N PHE A 10 -4.90 4.34 3.19
CA PHE A 10 -3.69 4.47 2.38
C PHE A 10 -3.12 3.11 2.03
N ASP A 11 -2.64 2.95 0.81
CA ASP A 11 -1.60 1.97 0.56
C ASP A 11 -0.26 2.48 1.12
N VAL A 12 0.75 1.63 1.13
CA VAL A 12 2.06 1.94 1.72
C VAL A 12 3.15 2.06 0.67
N ASP A 13 3.45 0.96 -0.05
CA ASP A 13 4.55 0.89 -1.00
C ASP A 13 4.21 1.61 -2.31
N GLY A 14 4.88 2.71 -2.61
CA GLY A 14 4.56 3.57 -3.75
C GLY A 14 3.56 4.69 -3.42
N THR A 15 2.90 4.62 -2.28
CA THR A 15 1.94 5.66 -1.84
C THR A 15 2.50 6.49 -0.68
N LEU A 16 2.72 5.89 0.49
CA LEU A 16 3.30 6.57 1.67
C LEU A 16 4.82 6.50 1.69
N ALA A 17 5.40 5.38 1.24
CA ALA A 17 6.83 5.10 1.32
C ALA A 17 7.41 4.69 -0.04
N ASP A 18 8.58 5.22 -0.37
CA ASP A 18 9.37 4.79 -1.52
C ASP A 18 10.17 3.52 -1.18
N SER A 19 9.56 2.39 -1.45
CA SER A 19 10.14 1.07 -1.21
C SER A 19 10.74 0.43 -2.46
N GLN A 20 10.78 1.12 -3.61
CA GLN A 20 11.15 0.52 -4.89
C GLN A 20 12.55 -0.11 -4.88
N GLY A 21 13.54 0.57 -4.28
CA GLY A 21 14.89 0.06 -4.18
C GLY A 21 14.98 -1.22 -3.33
N ALA A 22 14.28 -1.22 -2.20
CA ALA A 22 14.20 -2.36 -1.29
C ALA A 22 13.50 -3.57 -1.94
N ILE A 23 12.37 -3.32 -2.64
CA ILE A 23 11.60 -4.36 -3.32
C ILE A 23 12.39 -4.96 -4.47
N THR A 24 12.96 -4.14 -5.35
CA THR A 24 13.71 -4.63 -6.51
C THR A 24 14.99 -5.35 -6.11
N GLY A 25 15.69 -4.88 -5.06
CA GLY A 25 16.86 -5.55 -4.52
C GLY A 25 16.54 -6.92 -3.93
N ALA A 26 15.52 -7.00 -3.06
CA ALA A 26 15.10 -8.27 -2.47
C ALA A 26 14.59 -9.27 -3.53
N MET A 27 13.92 -8.75 -4.58
CA MET A 27 13.46 -9.58 -5.69
C MET A 27 14.63 -10.15 -6.48
N ALA A 28 15.65 -9.33 -6.79
CA ALA A 28 16.85 -9.78 -7.47
C ALA A 28 17.56 -10.91 -6.70
N GLU A 29 17.82 -10.71 -5.41
CA GLU A 29 18.45 -11.71 -4.56
C GLU A 29 17.64 -13.02 -4.46
N ALA A 30 16.29 -12.93 -4.40
CA ALA A 30 15.43 -14.11 -4.37
C ALA A 30 15.52 -14.93 -5.65
N PHE A 31 15.49 -14.29 -6.83
CA PHE A 31 15.59 -14.96 -8.11
C PHE A 31 16.98 -15.53 -8.35
N GLU A 32 18.04 -14.78 -8.06
CA GLU A 32 19.44 -15.26 -8.15
C GLU A 32 19.68 -16.45 -7.23
N GLY A 33 19.19 -16.39 -5.98
CA GLY A 33 19.29 -17.48 -5.01
C GLY A 33 18.56 -18.76 -5.43
N ALA A 34 17.50 -18.63 -6.23
CA ALA A 34 16.78 -19.74 -6.83
C ALA A 34 17.41 -20.22 -8.18
N GLY A 35 18.49 -19.57 -8.64
CA GLY A 35 19.12 -19.87 -9.93
C GLY A 35 18.29 -19.45 -11.14
N LEU A 36 17.40 -18.47 -10.97
CA LEU A 36 16.51 -17.95 -12.01
C LEU A 36 16.97 -16.58 -12.52
N ASN A 37 16.56 -16.25 -13.75
CA ASN A 37 16.81 -14.93 -14.29
C ASN A 37 15.98 -13.88 -13.52
N VAL A 38 16.64 -12.80 -13.11
CA VAL A 38 15.98 -11.67 -12.44
C VAL A 38 15.01 -11.00 -13.42
N PRO A 39 13.72 -10.81 -13.05
CA PRO A 39 12.78 -10.08 -13.88
C PRO A 39 13.21 -8.61 -14.08
N PRO A 40 12.89 -7.99 -15.22
CA PRO A 40 13.19 -6.58 -15.42
C PRO A 40 12.46 -5.72 -14.38
N ARG A 41 13.06 -4.56 -14.03
CA ARG A 41 12.57 -3.66 -12.99
C ARG A 41 11.08 -3.28 -13.17
N GLU A 42 10.69 -3.00 -14.42
CA GLU A 42 9.30 -2.64 -14.75
C GLU A 42 8.33 -3.77 -14.43
N ALA A 43 8.71 -5.03 -14.69
CA ALA A 43 7.89 -6.20 -14.34
C ALA A 43 7.76 -6.35 -12.82
N ILE A 44 8.86 -6.15 -12.07
CA ILE A 44 8.81 -6.18 -10.60
C ILE A 44 7.90 -5.08 -10.05
N LEU A 45 7.99 -3.85 -10.55
CA LEU A 45 7.17 -2.75 -10.05
C LEU A 45 5.70 -2.90 -10.44
N SER A 46 5.39 -3.53 -11.59
CA SER A 46 4.02 -3.72 -12.05
C SER A 46 3.17 -4.66 -11.19
N ILE A 47 3.79 -5.47 -10.33
CA ILE A 47 3.10 -6.42 -9.43
C ILE A 47 3.06 -5.95 -7.98
N VAL A 48 3.67 -4.82 -7.67
CA VAL A 48 3.61 -4.26 -6.31
C VAL A 48 2.17 -3.91 -5.96
N GLY A 49 1.78 -4.23 -4.72
CA GLY A 49 0.38 -4.14 -4.26
C GLY A 49 -0.28 -5.51 -4.14
N LEU A 50 0.16 -6.52 -4.88
CA LEU A 50 -0.27 -7.90 -4.69
C LEU A 50 0.33 -8.51 -3.42
N SER A 51 -0.32 -9.58 -2.91
CA SER A 51 0.30 -10.43 -1.90
C SER A 51 1.54 -11.12 -2.47
N LEU A 52 2.57 -11.31 -1.64
CA LEU A 52 3.87 -11.81 -2.12
C LEU A 52 3.79 -13.15 -2.87
N PRO A 53 3.01 -14.16 -2.44
CA PRO A 53 2.88 -15.40 -3.20
C PRO A 53 2.29 -15.21 -4.60
N LEU A 54 1.29 -14.32 -4.72
CA LEU A 54 0.68 -14.00 -6.01
C LEU A 54 1.65 -13.23 -6.91
N ALA A 55 2.37 -12.26 -6.34
CA ALA A 55 3.42 -11.50 -7.03
C ALA A 55 4.50 -12.43 -7.61
N MET A 56 4.97 -13.41 -6.82
CA MET A 56 5.95 -14.41 -7.30
C MET A 56 5.38 -15.28 -8.42
N ARG A 57 4.10 -15.67 -8.33
CA ARG A 57 3.43 -16.45 -9.37
C ARG A 57 3.31 -15.68 -10.69
N GLU A 58 3.02 -14.37 -10.63
CA GLU A 58 2.98 -13.50 -11.82
C GLU A 58 4.35 -13.32 -12.47
N LEU A 59 5.43 -13.22 -11.67
CA LEU A 59 6.80 -13.07 -12.18
C LEU A 59 7.43 -14.40 -12.66
N ALA A 60 6.96 -15.53 -12.14
CA ALA A 60 7.50 -16.86 -12.46
C ALA A 60 6.35 -17.86 -12.80
N PRO A 61 5.50 -17.56 -13.82
CA PRO A 61 4.24 -18.29 -14.06
C PRO A 61 4.44 -19.76 -14.47
N ASN A 62 5.62 -20.12 -14.99
CA ASN A 62 5.91 -21.47 -15.49
C ASN A 62 6.64 -22.36 -14.47
N HIS A 63 6.76 -21.90 -13.23
CA HIS A 63 7.44 -22.64 -12.16
C HIS A 63 6.44 -23.31 -11.21
N ASP A 64 6.87 -24.41 -10.58
CA ASP A 64 6.08 -25.18 -9.64
C ASP A 64 5.93 -24.46 -8.28
N ASP A 65 5.04 -24.98 -7.44
CA ASP A 65 4.75 -24.38 -6.13
C ASP A 65 5.99 -24.36 -5.22
N ALA A 66 6.85 -25.36 -5.28
CA ALA A 66 8.06 -25.40 -4.47
C ALA A 66 9.05 -24.27 -4.85
N THR A 67 9.18 -23.98 -6.14
CA THR A 67 9.98 -22.85 -6.62
C THR A 67 9.38 -21.52 -6.18
N ILE A 68 8.04 -21.35 -6.27
CA ILE A 68 7.37 -20.14 -5.79
C ILE A 68 7.56 -19.94 -4.29
N GLU A 69 7.44 -21.00 -3.48
CA GLU A 69 7.71 -20.94 -2.04
C GLU A 69 9.17 -20.55 -1.74
N ALA A 70 10.14 -21.10 -2.47
CA ALA A 70 11.54 -20.73 -2.33
C ALA A 70 11.79 -19.24 -2.67
N LEU A 71 11.16 -18.71 -3.73
CA LEU A 71 11.22 -17.30 -4.08
C LEU A 71 10.62 -16.41 -2.98
N VAL A 72 9.46 -16.79 -2.44
CA VAL A 72 8.80 -16.07 -1.33
C VAL A 72 9.70 -16.01 -0.10
N GLU A 73 10.30 -17.12 0.31
CA GLU A 73 11.18 -17.16 1.49
C GLU A 73 12.51 -16.44 1.24
N GLY A 74 13.08 -16.57 0.04
CA GLY A 74 14.26 -15.81 -0.40
C GLY A 74 14.01 -14.30 -0.31
N TYR A 75 12.90 -13.82 -0.87
CA TYR A 75 12.50 -12.42 -0.80
C TYR A 75 12.34 -11.92 0.64
N LYS A 76 11.59 -12.66 1.48
CA LYS A 76 11.38 -12.29 2.90
C LYS A 76 12.70 -12.16 3.65
N SER A 77 13.62 -13.12 3.43
CA SER A 77 14.93 -13.13 4.07
C SER A 77 15.78 -11.94 3.65
N SER A 78 15.90 -11.68 2.36
CA SER A 78 16.65 -10.58 1.80
C SER A 78 16.07 -9.23 2.25
N TYR A 79 14.75 -9.04 2.11
CA TYR A 79 14.06 -7.82 2.52
C TYR A 79 14.24 -7.52 4.02
N MET A 80 14.21 -8.56 4.87
CA MET A 80 14.44 -8.40 6.30
C MET A 80 15.89 -7.98 6.59
N LEU A 81 16.88 -8.61 5.98
CA LEU A 81 18.29 -8.30 6.20
C LEU A 81 18.63 -6.87 5.75
N SER A 82 18.20 -6.48 4.54
CA SER A 82 18.43 -5.13 4.03
C SER A 82 17.75 -4.06 4.90
N ARG A 83 16.54 -4.33 5.41
CA ARG A 83 15.85 -3.45 6.35
C ARG A 83 16.60 -3.29 7.68
N GLN A 84 17.11 -4.38 8.25
CA GLN A 84 17.89 -4.32 9.48
C GLN A 84 19.17 -3.49 9.31
N ALA A 85 19.80 -3.54 8.15
CA ALA A 85 20.99 -2.78 7.84
C ALA A 85 20.71 -1.29 7.62
N ALA A 86 19.60 -0.93 6.96
CA ALA A 86 19.32 0.44 6.52
C ALA A 86 18.33 1.21 7.42
N GLY A 87 17.60 0.55 8.32
CA GLY A 87 16.60 1.18 9.18
C GLY A 87 15.53 1.95 8.40
N ALA A 88 15.21 3.17 8.83
CA ALA A 88 14.22 4.03 8.16
C ALA A 88 14.60 4.39 6.71
N ALA A 89 15.88 4.43 6.38
CA ALA A 89 16.35 4.71 5.02
C ALA A 89 16.04 3.59 4.01
N HIS A 90 15.64 2.41 4.49
CA HIS A 90 15.24 1.29 3.65
C HIS A 90 14.00 1.58 2.80
N SER A 91 13.04 2.28 3.36
CA SER A 91 11.78 2.68 2.71
C SER A 91 11.41 4.08 3.23
N PRO A 92 12.06 5.15 2.73
CA PRO A 92 11.79 6.52 3.18
C PRO A 92 10.35 6.92 2.83
N LEU A 93 9.75 7.77 3.65
CA LEU A 93 8.45 8.35 3.31
C LEU A 93 8.59 9.30 2.12
N TYR A 94 7.58 9.32 1.26
CA TYR A 94 7.50 10.35 0.22
C TYR A 94 7.41 11.75 0.83
N PRO A 95 7.93 12.79 0.15
CA PRO A 95 7.82 14.18 0.61
C PRO A 95 6.37 14.55 0.94
N GLY A 96 6.15 15.18 2.09
CA GLY A 96 4.82 15.63 2.53
C GLY A 96 3.94 14.55 3.17
N ALA A 97 4.28 13.26 3.09
CA ALA A 97 3.45 12.18 3.65
C ALA A 97 3.28 12.30 5.17
N ARG A 98 4.36 12.55 5.90
CA ARG A 98 4.33 12.72 7.36
C ARG A 98 3.46 13.90 7.79
N GLU A 99 3.64 15.03 7.13
CA GLU A 99 2.93 16.27 7.39
C GLU A 99 1.43 16.11 7.11
N ALA A 100 1.09 15.46 5.99
CA ALA A 100 -0.30 15.18 5.64
C ALA A 100 -0.97 14.26 6.68
N LEU A 101 -0.32 13.15 7.06
CA LEU A 101 -0.83 12.24 8.09
C LEU A 101 -1.06 12.97 9.42
N ALA A 102 -0.12 13.83 9.84
CA ALA A 102 -0.25 14.62 11.06
C ALA A 102 -1.45 15.59 10.97
N GLN A 103 -1.58 16.34 9.88
CA GLN A 103 -2.68 17.30 9.67
C GLN A 103 -4.05 16.60 9.60
N LEU A 104 -4.14 15.43 8.99
CA LEU A 104 -5.38 14.66 8.93
C LEU A 104 -5.74 14.09 10.30
N HIS A 105 -4.76 13.63 11.06
CA HIS A 105 -4.96 13.07 12.40
C HIS A 105 -5.46 14.12 13.43
N GLU A 106 -5.22 15.41 13.18
CA GLU A 106 -5.75 16.51 14.01
C GLU A 106 -7.25 16.74 13.82
N VAL A 107 -7.88 16.19 12.78
CA VAL A 107 -9.32 16.31 12.53
C VAL A 107 -10.06 15.20 13.28
N PRO A 108 -10.89 15.52 14.29
CA PRO A 108 -11.48 14.49 15.16
C PRO A 108 -12.35 13.47 14.44
N GLU A 109 -12.94 13.84 13.32
CA GLU A 109 -13.82 12.98 12.52
C GLU A 109 -13.05 12.08 11.54
N TYR A 110 -11.75 12.32 11.33
CA TYR A 110 -10.93 11.57 10.37
C TYR A 110 -10.25 10.38 11.04
N LEU A 111 -10.56 9.19 10.55
CA LEU A 111 -9.96 7.93 10.94
C LEU A 111 -8.97 7.50 9.86
N LEU A 112 -7.69 7.40 10.23
CA LEU A 112 -6.66 6.99 9.28
C LEU A 112 -6.44 5.49 9.37
N GLY A 113 -6.31 4.84 8.23
CA GLY A 113 -6.05 3.41 8.15
C GLY A 113 -5.11 3.05 7.00
N VAL A 114 -4.67 1.79 7.03
CA VAL A 114 -3.80 1.20 5.99
C VAL A 114 -4.49 0.00 5.38
N ALA A 115 -4.39 -0.13 4.04
CA ALA A 115 -4.76 -1.32 3.30
C ALA A 115 -3.63 -1.64 2.31
N THR A 116 -2.79 -2.66 2.60
CA THR A 116 -1.51 -2.86 1.93
C THR A 116 -1.21 -4.33 1.59
N GLY A 117 -0.47 -4.53 0.48
CA GLY A 117 0.11 -5.83 0.13
C GLY A 117 1.26 -6.30 1.03
N LYS A 118 1.73 -5.45 1.97
CA LYS A 118 2.75 -5.85 2.95
C LYS A 118 2.23 -6.88 3.93
N SER A 119 3.17 -7.67 4.49
CA SER A 119 2.89 -8.48 5.67
C SER A 119 2.74 -7.62 6.93
N GLN A 120 2.07 -8.14 7.96
CA GLN A 120 1.95 -7.48 9.26
C GLN A 120 3.32 -7.05 9.82
N ARG A 121 4.28 -7.97 9.83
CA ARG A 121 5.65 -7.68 10.29
C ARG A 121 6.33 -6.57 9.48
N GLY A 122 6.06 -6.53 8.16
CA GLY A 122 6.61 -5.50 7.27
C GLY A 122 6.03 -4.13 7.56
N LEU A 123 4.72 -4.07 7.77
CA LEU A 123 4.00 -2.83 8.12
C LEU A 123 4.41 -2.32 9.50
N ASP A 124 4.43 -3.18 10.53
CA ASP A 124 4.80 -2.79 11.90
C ASP A 124 6.20 -2.20 11.94
N ALA A 125 7.15 -2.84 11.27
CA ALA A 125 8.52 -2.33 11.21
C ALA A 125 8.63 -0.97 10.49
N LEU A 126 7.81 -0.69 9.48
CA LEU A 126 7.77 0.62 8.81
C LEU A 126 7.14 1.67 9.74
N ILE A 127 6.04 1.33 10.40
CA ILE A 127 5.37 2.19 11.38
C ILE A 127 6.34 2.57 12.50
N ASP A 128 7.05 1.61 13.07
CA ASP A 128 8.03 1.83 14.14
C ASP A 128 9.20 2.70 13.66
N ALA A 129 9.76 2.40 12.49
CA ALA A 129 10.89 3.14 11.92
C ALA A 129 10.57 4.62 11.66
N HIS A 130 9.32 4.91 11.31
CA HIS A 130 8.86 6.26 11.00
C HIS A 130 8.00 6.89 12.10
N GLY A 131 7.65 6.19 13.18
CA GLY A 131 6.81 6.70 14.26
C GLY A 131 5.38 7.02 13.84
N LEU A 132 4.78 6.21 12.96
CA LEU A 132 3.45 6.46 12.40
C LEU A 132 2.35 5.83 13.27
N ASN A 133 2.01 6.46 14.39
CA ASN A 133 1.05 5.91 15.37
C ASN A 133 -0.39 6.42 15.17
N CYS A 134 -0.73 6.95 13.99
CA CYS A 134 -2.02 7.56 13.71
C CYS A 134 -3.07 6.60 13.11
N PHE A 135 -2.69 5.37 12.75
CA PHE A 135 -3.60 4.43 12.09
C PHE A 135 -4.44 3.64 13.08
N VAL A 136 -5.77 3.79 12.99
CA VAL A 136 -6.75 3.09 13.82
C VAL A 136 -7.10 1.69 13.30
N THR A 137 -6.89 1.44 12.00
CA THR A 137 -7.07 0.14 11.34
C THR A 137 -5.88 -0.15 10.43
N ARG A 138 -5.46 -1.43 10.37
CA ARG A 138 -4.27 -1.87 9.62
C ARG A 138 -4.57 -3.18 8.93
N GLN A 139 -4.95 -3.11 7.67
CA GLN A 139 -5.30 -4.27 6.86
C GLN A 139 -4.10 -4.69 5.99
N VAL A 140 -3.65 -5.91 6.16
CA VAL A 140 -2.41 -6.44 5.55
C VAL A 140 -2.68 -7.72 4.77
N ALA A 141 -1.80 -8.05 3.84
CA ALA A 141 -1.95 -9.23 2.99
C ALA A 141 -2.02 -10.56 3.75
N ASP A 142 -1.50 -10.63 4.99
CA ASP A 142 -1.51 -11.86 5.79
C ASP A 142 -2.93 -12.31 6.18
N HIS A 143 -3.89 -11.37 6.22
CA HIS A 143 -5.24 -11.62 6.75
C HIS A 143 -6.34 -11.55 5.69
N HIS A 144 -5.99 -11.23 4.44
CA HIS A 144 -6.96 -10.99 3.37
C HIS A 144 -6.57 -11.66 2.06
N PRO A 145 -7.55 -11.96 1.20
CA PRO A 145 -7.27 -12.16 -0.22
C PRO A 145 -6.52 -10.97 -0.79
N SER A 146 -5.60 -11.23 -1.73
CA SER A 146 -4.80 -10.19 -2.36
C SER A 146 -5.67 -9.12 -3.02
N LYS A 147 -5.22 -7.88 -3.03
CA LYS A 147 -5.76 -6.84 -3.92
C LYS A 147 -5.86 -7.40 -5.35
N PRO A 148 -6.88 -7.09 -6.11
CA PRO A 148 -7.91 -6.06 -5.88
C PRO A 148 -9.17 -6.55 -5.13
N HIS A 149 -9.11 -7.65 -4.39
CA HIS A 149 -10.25 -8.11 -3.59
C HIS A 149 -10.61 -7.07 -2.51
N PRO A 150 -11.90 -6.68 -2.33
CA PRO A 150 -12.30 -5.57 -1.46
C PRO A 150 -12.19 -5.84 0.05
N SER A 151 -11.81 -7.05 0.46
CA SER A 151 -11.82 -7.51 1.85
C SER A 151 -11.13 -6.55 2.83
N MET A 152 -9.98 -5.99 2.48
CA MET A 152 -9.24 -5.06 3.34
C MET A 152 -10.08 -3.83 3.65
N ILE A 153 -10.69 -3.21 2.63
CA ILE A 153 -11.51 -2.00 2.80
C ILE A 153 -12.79 -2.31 3.58
N LEU A 154 -13.47 -3.42 3.24
CA LEU A 154 -14.69 -3.84 3.92
C LEU A 154 -14.44 -4.09 5.41
N THR A 155 -13.31 -4.73 5.76
CA THR A 155 -12.93 -4.96 7.16
C THR A 155 -12.60 -3.65 7.87
N ALA A 156 -11.85 -2.76 7.24
CA ALA A 156 -11.53 -1.44 7.80
C ALA A 156 -12.79 -0.60 8.09
N MET A 157 -13.77 -0.62 7.18
CA MET A 157 -15.08 0.02 7.38
C MET A 157 -15.84 -0.62 8.55
N ALA A 158 -15.86 -1.94 8.64
CA ALA A 158 -16.54 -2.64 9.74
C ALA A 158 -15.91 -2.34 11.11
N GLU A 159 -14.58 -2.26 11.20
CA GLU A 159 -13.85 -1.92 12.43
C GLU A 159 -14.08 -0.47 12.89
N THR A 160 -14.26 0.44 11.95
CA THR A 160 -14.38 1.87 12.22
C THR A 160 -15.81 2.38 12.27
N GLY A 161 -16.75 1.60 11.77
CA GLY A 161 -18.15 2.00 11.61
C GLY A 161 -18.36 3.05 10.49
N ALA A 162 -17.41 3.19 9.56
CA ALA A 162 -17.52 4.06 8.41
C ALA A 162 -18.32 3.40 7.29
N ASP A 163 -19.07 4.21 6.55
CA ASP A 163 -19.82 3.77 5.36
C ASP A 163 -19.00 4.02 4.07
N PRO A 164 -19.33 3.36 2.94
CA PRO A 164 -18.64 3.58 1.67
C PRO A 164 -18.57 5.06 1.25
N ASP A 165 -19.65 5.82 1.38
CA ASP A 165 -19.73 7.25 1.03
C ASP A 165 -18.85 8.14 1.93
N SER A 166 -18.41 7.63 3.07
CA SER A 166 -17.52 8.28 4.02
C SER A 166 -16.11 7.70 4.04
N THR A 167 -15.77 6.87 3.07
CA THR A 167 -14.48 6.19 2.96
C THR A 167 -13.78 6.53 1.66
N VAL A 168 -12.48 6.77 1.72
CA VAL A 168 -11.61 6.92 0.54
C VAL A 168 -10.46 5.92 0.57
N MET A 169 -10.05 5.42 -0.61
CA MET A 169 -8.83 4.63 -0.80
C MET A 169 -7.82 5.43 -1.61
N ILE A 170 -6.62 5.59 -1.08
CA ILE A 170 -5.50 6.32 -1.70
C ILE A 170 -4.42 5.32 -2.06
N GLY A 171 -4.04 5.28 -3.34
CA GLY A 171 -3.05 4.32 -3.83
C GLY A 171 -2.42 4.75 -5.14
N ASP A 172 -1.34 4.06 -5.51
CA ASP A 172 -0.57 4.33 -6.73
C ASP A 172 -0.69 3.22 -7.78
N THR A 173 -1.38 2.12 -7.45
CA THR A 173 -1.51 0.98 -8.36
C THR A 173 -2.95 0.74 -8.81
N ARG A 174 -3.10 0.03 -9.95
CA ARG A 174 -4.41 -0.44 -10.40
C ARG A 174 -5.11 -1.30 -9.33
N PHE A 175 -4.34 -2.05 -8.55
CA PHE A 175 -4.88 -2.93 -7.52
C PHE A 175 -5.59 -2.17 -6.40
N ASP A 176 -5.11 -0.98 -6.06
CA ASP A 176 -5.72 -0.07 -5.08
C ASP A 176 -7.04 0.49 -5.61
N ILE A 177 -7.01 0.97 -6.85
CA ILE A 177 -8.17 1.61 -7.46
C ILE A 177 -9.28 0.59 -7.74
N GLU A 178 -8.92 -0.59 -8.26
CA GLU A 178 -9.87 -1.69 -8.47
C GLU A 178 -10.45 -2.20 -7.13
N MET A 179 -9.63 -2.30 -6.07
CA MET A 179 -10.07 -2.66 -4.73
C MET A 179 -11.05 -1.63 -4.16
N GLY A 180 -10.74 -0.34 -4.30
CA GLY A 180 -11.61 0.76 -3.89
C GLY A 180 -12.96 0.72 -4.59
N ARG A 181 -12.96 0.55 -5.92
CA ARG A 181 -14.18 0.39 -6.73
C ARG A 181 -15.00 -0.84 -6.31
N ALA A 182 -14.33 -1.97 -6.09
CA ALA A 182 -15.01 -3.19 -5.66
C ALA A 182 -15.65 -3.06 -4.27
N ALA A 183 -15.11 -2.20 -3.41
CA ALA A 183 -15.68 -1.85 -2.12
C ALA A 183 -16.73 -0.72 -2.18
N GLY A 184 -16.90 -0.07 -3.33
CA GLY A 184 -17.82 1.05 -3.52
C GLY A 184 -17.38 2.36 -2.88
N VAL A 185 -16.06 2.54 -2.64
CA VAL A 185 -15.51 3.74 -2.02
C VAL A 185 -14.89 4.67 -3.04
N THR A 186 -14.74 5.95 -2.70
CA THR A 186 -14.03 6.92 -3.53
C THR A 186 -12.54 6.60 -3.60
N THR A 187 -11.97 6.71 -4.80
CA THR A 187 -10.57 6.37 -5.07
C THR A 187 -9.75 7.62 -5.43
N ILE A 188 -8.56 7.72 -4.86
CA ILE A 188 -7.61 8.82 -5.11
C ILE A 188 -6.28 8.23 -5.55
N ALA A 189 -5.85 8.54 -6.76
CA ALA A 189 -4.55 8.12 -7.27
C ALA A 189 -3.45 9.11 -6.90
N VAL A 190 -2.22 8.59 -6.77
CA VAL A 190 -1.00 9.39 -6.62
C VAL A 190 -0.02 9.09 -7.77
N PRO A 191 0.67 10.09 -8.35
CA PRO A 191 1.49 9.90 -9.57
C PRO A 191 2.96 9.58 -9.30
N TRP A 192 3.40 9.60 -8.04
CA TRP A 192 4.80 9.36 -7.67
C TRP A 192 5.15 7.90 -7.42
N GLY A 193 4.15 7.00 -7.50
CA GLY A 193 4.31 5.57 -7.25
C GLY A 193 4.76 4.78 -8.48
N TYR A 194 4.25 3.55 -8.61
CA TYR A 194 4.79 2.54 -9.53
C TYR A 194 3.99 2.36 -10.81
N HIS A 195 2.71 2.72 -10.81
CA HIS A 195 1.88 2.67 -12.02
C HIS A 195 1.62 4.07 -12.57
N ASP A 196 1.39 4.16 -13.89
CA ASP A 196 1.01 5.43 -14.53
C ASP A 196 -0.38 5.85 -14.05
N ALA A 197 -0.43 6.86 -13.18
CA ALA A 197 -1.66 7.36 -12.58
C ALA A 197 -2.70 7.81 -13.61
N ALA A 198 -2.29 8.25 -14.80
CA ALA A 198 -3.22 8.64 -15.87
C ALA A 198 -4.04 7.47 -16.43
N THR A 199 -3.55 6.23 -16.25
CA THR A 199 -4.21 5.00 -16.74
C THR A 199 -5.09 4.32 -15.71
N LEU A 200 -4.98 4.69 -14.42
CA LEU A 200 -5.68 4.02 -13.31
C LEU A 200 -7.19 4.28 -13.31
N GLY A 201 -7.61 5.43 -13.86
CA GLY A 201 -9.01 5.84 -13.90
C GLY A 201 -9.61 6.08 -12.52
N ALA A 202 -8.83 6.45 -11.50
CA ALA A 202 -9.33 6.82 -10.18
C ALA A 202 -10.31 7.99 -10.27
N ASP A 203 -11.16 8.16 -9.25
CA ASP A 203 -12.13 9.26 -9.21
C ASP A 203 -11.41 10.62 -9.10
N TYR A 204 -10.30 10.64 -8.36
CA TYR A 204 -9.46 11.83 -8.16
C TYR A 204 -7.97 11.49 -8.31
N LEU A 205 -7.17 12.54 -8.56
CA LEU A 205 -5.72 12.51 -8.61
C LEU A 205 -5.18 13.69 -7.81
N ILE A 206 -4.24 13.44 -6.90
CA ILE A 206 -3.44 14.49 -6.25
C ILE A 206 -2.01 14.42 -6.76
N ARG A 207 -1.33 15.57 -6.88
CA ARG A 207 0.07 15.65 -7.31
C ARG A 207 1.04 15.91 -6.16
N ASP A 208 0.49 16.27 -5.01
CA ASP A 208 1.22 16.53 -3.77
C ASP A 208 0.32 16.17 -2.58
N PHE A 209 0.92 15.70 -1.48
CA PHE A 209 0.17 15.41 -0.27
C PHE A 209 -0.55 16.63 0.32
N ALA A 210 -0.06 17.84 0.08
CA ALA A 210 -0.72 19.07 0.51
C ALA A 210 -2.10 19.28 -0.13
N GLU A 211 -2.37 18.66 -1.29
CA GLU A 211 -3.67 18.70 -1.96
C GLU A 211 -4.71 17.80 -1.28
N LEU A 212 -4.28 16.85 -0.43
CA LEU A 212 -5.17 15.81 0.09
C LEU A 212 -6.25 16.39 1.01
N ARG A 213 -5.88 17.19 2.01
CA ARG A 213 -6.85 17.75 2.95
C ARG A 213 -7.89 18.66 2.28
N PRO A 214 -7.53 19.59 1.39
CA PRO A 214 -8.50 20.35 0.61
C PRO A 214 -9.43 19.48 -0.24
N LEU A 215 -8.89 18.45 -0.91
CA LEU A 215 -9.68 17.52 -1.72
C LEU A 215 -10.69 16.73 -0.87
N LEU A 216 -10.28 16.24 0.30
CA LEU A 216 -11.19 15.53 1.21
C LEU A 216 -12.34 16.42 1.68
N ALA A 217 -12.07 17.69 1.98
CA ALA A 217 -13.10 18.67 2.33
C ALA A 217 -14.08 18.91 1.17
N GLU A 218 -13.60 18.91 -0.08
CA GLU A 218 -14.45 19.00 -1.28
C GLU A 218 -15.32 17.74 -1.45
N ILE A 219 -14.73 16.54 -1.36
CA ILE A 219 -15.43 15.25 -1.49
C ILE A 219 -16.58 15.17 -0.49
N TRP A 220 -16.35 15.57 0.76
CA TRP A 220 -17.33 15.46 1.85
C TRP A 220 -18.13 16.74 2.10
N LYS A 221 -17.92 17.79 1.30
CA LYS A 221 -18.63 19.09 1.36
C LYS A 221 -18.59 19.73 2.76
N GLU A 222 -17.40 19.76 3.33
CA GLU A 222 -17.12 20.31 4.66
C GLU A 222 -16.81 21.82 4.64
#